data_b4f0f6183d432ea5362cb1f8d07f66a5
#
_entry.id   b4f0f6183d432ea5362cb1f8d07f66a5
#
_cell.length_a   1.000
_cell.length_b   1.000
_cell.length_c   1.000
_cell.angle_alpha   90.00
_cell.angle_beta   90.00
_cell.angle_gamma   90.00
#
_symmetry.space_group_name_H-M   'P 1'
#
loop_
_entity.id
_entity.type
_entity.pdbx_description
1 polymer ?
#
loop_
_entity_poly.entity_id
_entity_poly.type
_entity_poly.pdbx_seq_one_letter_code
_entity_poly.pdbx_strand_id
1 'polypeptide(L)'
;LSIPGPIDFIAAMDAARAFRPFGLAHLIVIALTISLPFVFAAFARKSRWPRSEQIIARLLAGLLLFNYVGYEIYLALTAGLTWQKALPFQLCDWAMVAIVVALLTGRERWLEVAYFWGIGGTLQAILTPDLKYAFPDIRFLTFFIAHSGIVVAIAFMMIVRKFRPHWISIVRVFAWSELYFALAITVDLLTGENYGYLLHKPAASSLLDALSDERLVYVLEMHLLALIFFFILYFPFALYDLVRGKGIRNAGKQEAEG
;
A
#
# COMPACT_ATOMS: atom_id res chain seq x y z
N LEU A 1 -46.90 -13.99 9.23
CA LEU A 1 -45.77 -13.09 9.24
C LEU A 1 -45.26 -13.01 10.67
N SER A 2 -44.23 -13.81 11.02
CA SER A 2 -43.56 -13.76 12.34
C SER A 2 -42.75 -12.45 12.42
N ILE A 3 -42.97 -11.68 13.46
CA ILE A 3 -42.17 -10.49 13.77
C ILE A 3 -40.76 -10.99 14.12
N PRO A 4 -39.70 -10.49 13.46
CA PRO A 4 -38.34 -10.91 13.77
C PRO A 4 -38.01 -10.61 15.23
N GLY A 5 -37.39 -11.55 15.91
CA GLY A 5 -36.99 -11.39 17.32
C GLY A 5 -35.85 -10.37 17.45
N PRO A 6 -35.55 -9.89 18.69
CA PRO A 6 -34.46 -8.95 18.94
C PRO A 6 -33.11 -9.44 18.40
N ILE A 7 -32.85 -10.73 18.42
CA ILE A 7 -31.62 -11.34 17.90
C ILE A 7 -31.58 -11.24 16.39
N ASP A 8 -32.71 -11.46 15.69
CA ASP A 8 -32.79 -11.33 14.23
C ASP A 8 -32.62 -9.89 13.79
N PHE A 9 -33.12 -8.94 14.59
CA PHE A 9 -32.94 -7.49 14.31
C PHE A 9 -31.50 -7.06 14.48
N ILE A 10 -30.78 -7.51 15.52
CA ILE A 10 -29.36 -7.23 15.75
C ILE A 10 -28.54 -7.85 14.62
N ALA A 11 -28.77 -9.11 14.26
CA ALA A 11 -28.09 -9.76 13.15
C ALA A 11 -28.32 -9.05 11.80
N ALA A 12 -29.52 -8.55 11.56
CA ALA A 12 -29.84 -7.77 10.37
C ALA A 12 -29.12 -6.40 10.35
N MET A 13 -29.00 -5.74 11.51
CA MET A 13 -28.24 -4.49 11.63
C MET A 13 -26.74 -4.72 11.42
N ASP A 14 -26.18 -5.79 11.95
CA ASP A 14 -24.77 -6.12 11.77
C ASP A 14 -24.49 -6.52 10.30
N ALA A 15 -25.39 -7.27 9.68
CA ALA A 15 -25.30 -7.59 8.24
C ALA A 15 -25.42 -6.35 7.35
N ALA A 16 -26.23 -5.36 7.74
CA ALA A 16 -26.35 -4.09 7.02
C ALA A 16 -25.09 -3.20 7.18
N ARG A 17 -24.33 -3.39 8.27
CA ARG A 17 -23.07 -2.69 8.55
C ARG A 17 -21.84 -3.44 8.06
N ALA A 18 -22.01 -4.65 7.53
CA ALA A 18 -20.90 -5.43 7.01
C ALA A 18 -20.36 -4.84 5.71
N PHE A 19 -19.06 -4.82 5.59
CA PHE A 19 -18.41 -4.44 4.33
C PHE A 19 -18.81 -5.40 3.20
N ARG A 20 -19.09 -4.84 2.03
CA ARG A 20 -19.41 -5.62 0.82
C ARG A 20 -18.38 -5.30 -0.26
N PRO A 21 -17.52 -6.26 -0.64
CA PRO A 21 -16.62 -6.08 -1.78
C PRO A 21 -17.41 -5.68 -3.03
N PHE A 22 -16.89 -4.70 -3.75
CA PHE A 22 -17.50 -4.13 -4.96
C PHE A 22 -18.90 -3.51 -4.78
N GLY A 23 -19.33 -3.29 -3.53
CA GLY A 23 -20.50 -2.44 -3.25
C GLY A 23 -20.24 -0.97 -3.58
N LEU A 24 -21.29 -0.14 -3.62
CA LEU A 24 -21.22 1.24 -4.07
C LEU A 24 -20.08 2.05 -3.39
N ALA A 25 -19.97 1.98 -2.07
CA ALA A 25 -18.94 2.70 -1.34
C ALA A 25 -17.51 2.25 -1.77
N HIS A 26 -17.30 0.94 -1.96
CA HIS A 26 -16.03 0.39 -2.42
C HIS A 26 -15.72 0.81 -3.85
N LEU A 27 -16.70 0.78 -4.77
CA LEU A 27 -16.53 1.24 -6.16
C LEU A 27 -16.20 2.73 -6.22
N ILE A 28 -16.80 3.55 -5.36
CA ILE A 28 -16.46 4.98 -5.27
C ILE A 28 -15.00 5.13 -4.82
N VAL A 29 -14.55 4.39 -3.83
CA VAL A 29 -13.14 4.42 -3.38
C VAL A 29 -12.19 4.03 -4.52
N ILE A 30 -12.48 2.95 -5.25
CA ILE A 30 -11.67 2.52 -6.39
C ILE A 30 -11.64 3.63 -7.46
N ALA A 31 -12.79 4.21 -7.81
CA ALA A 31 -12.86 5.30 -8.77
C ALA A 31 -12.05 6.53 -8.34
N LEU A 32 -12.12 6.91 -7.07
CA LEU A 32 -11.31 8.00 -6.50
C LEU A 32 -9.82 7.66 -6.52
N THR A 33 -9.45 6.44 -6.16
CA THR A 33 -8.05 5.99 -6.18
C THR A 33 -7.45 6.10 -7.59
N ILE A 34 -8.21 5.79 -8.62
CA ILE A 34 -7.77 5.89 -10.01
C ILE A 34 -7.77 7.35 -10.50
N SER A 35 -8.78 8.15 -10.17
CA SER A 35 -8.96 9.48 -10.75
C SER A 35 -8.14 10.57 -10.06
N LEU A 36 -8.00 10.54 -8.73
CA LEU A 36 -7.35 11.62 -7.97
C LEU A 36 -5.90 11.90 -8.39
N PRO A 37 -5.04 10.93 -8.72
CA PRO A 37 -3.68 11.22 -9.17
C PRO A 37 -3.65 12.12 -10.41
N PHE A 38 -4.55 11.88 -11.36
CA PHE A 38 -4.65 12.68 -12.59
C PHE A 38 -5.19 14.08 -12.30
N VAL A 39 -6.20 14.18 -11.42
CA VAL A 39 -6.75 15.47 -10.98
C VAL A 39 -5.68 16.31 -10.32
N PHE A 40 -4.94 15.74 -9.36
CA PHE A 40 -3.86 16.43 -8.65
C PHE A 40 -2.70 16.81 -9.59
N ALA A 41 -2.31 15.92 -10.51
CA ALA A 41 -1.29 16.21 -11.49
C ALA A 41 -1.71 17.29 -12.49
N ALA A 42 -2.96 17.27 -12.94
CA ALA A 42 -3.51 18.31 -13.81
C ALA A 42 -3.55 19.66 -13.10
N PHE A 43 -3.98 19.69 -11.83
CA PHE A 43 -3.97 20.90 -11.01
C PHE A 43 -2.54 21.41 -10.80
N ALA A 44 -1.59 20.53 -10.44
CA ALA A 44 -0.19 20.91 -10.25
C ALA A 44 0.44 21.55 -11.50
N ARG A 45 0.09 21.03 -12.69
CA ARG A 45 0.61 21.55 -13.98
C ARG A 45 -0.05 22.85 -14.46
N LYS A 46 -1.38 23.00 -14.20
CA LYS A 46 -2.16 24.15 -14.68
C LYS A 46 -2.19 25.31 -13.69
N SER A 47 -1.83 25.06 -12.43
CA SER A 47 -1.88 26.07 -11.38
C SER A 47 -0.89 27.21 -11.65
N ARG A 48 -1.36 28.44 -11.48
CA ARG A 48 -0.53 29.64 -11.47
C ARG A 48 0.23 29.82 -10.13
N TRP A 49 -0.06 28.98 -9.15
CA TRP A 49 0.56 29.05 -7.83
C TRP A 49 1.94 28.42 -7.87
N PRO A 50 2.99 29.17 -7.53
CA PRO A 50 4.33 28.62 -7.42
C PRO A 50 4.34 27.43 -6.44
N ARG A 51 5.06 26.36 -6.80
CA ARG A 51 5.21 25.18 -5.93
C ARG A 51 3.93 24.37 -5.66
N SER A 52 2.90 24.46 -6.51
CA SER A 52 1.65 23.70 -6.37
C SER A 52 1.89 22.18 -6.22
N GLU A 53 2.87 21.62 -6.95
CA GLU A 53 3.29 20.23 -6.80
C GLU A 53 3.75 19.93 -5.36
N GLN A 54 4.59 20.79 -4.79
CA GLN A 54 5.12 20.61 -3.44
C GLN A 54 4.03 20.76 -2.37
N ILE A 55 3.06 21.64 -2.60
CA ILE A 55 1.91 21.82 -1.70
C ILE A 55 1.07 20.54 -1.69
N ILE A 56 0.71 20.00 -2.86
CA ILE A 56 -0.04 18.74 -2.97
C ILE A 56 0.73 17.60 -2.31
N ALA A 57 2.03 17.48 -2.59
CA ALA A 57 2.87 16.45 -1.99
C ALA A 57 2.87 16.53 -0.45
N ARG A 58 3.01 17.73 0.12
CA ARG A 58 2.96 17.93 1.58
C ARG A 58 1.58 17.64 2.17
N LEU A 59 0.51 18.00 1.47
CA LEU A 59 -0.86 17.68 1.91
C LEU A 59 -1.13 16.19 1.90
N LEU A 60 -0.69 15.46 0.87
CA LEU A 60 -0.78 14.00 0.80
C LEU A 60 0.05 13.34 1.92
N ALA A 61 1.28 13.79 2.14
CA ALA A 61 2.11 13.29 3.23
C ALA A 61 1.47 13.56 4.60
N GLY A 62 0.96 14.78 4.82
CA GLY A 62 0.25 15.15 6.04
C GLY A 62 -1.01 14.34 6.28
N LEU A 63 -1.80 14.08 5.22
CA LEU A 63 -3.00 13.25 5.30
C LEU A 63 -2.66 11.82 5.72
N LEU A 64 -1.65 11.20 5.10
CA LEU A 64 -1.23 9.85 5.43
C LEU A 64 -0.74 9.73 6.88
N LEU A 65 0.12 10.65 7.31
CA LEU A 65 0.61 10.68 8.69
C LEU A 65 -0.50 10.93 9.69
N PHE A 66 -1.39 11.90 9.42
CA PHE A 66 -2.52 12.21 10.28
C PHE A 66 -3.47 11.02 10.40
N ASN A 67 -3.77 10.36 9.29
CA ASN A 67 -4.61 9.16 9.28
C ASN A 67 -3.97 8.03 10.10
N TYR A 68 -2.69 7.78 9.93
CA TYR A 68 -1.97 6.75 10.66
C TYR A 68 -1.99 7.02 12.17
N VAL A 69 -1.50 8.18 12.60
CA VAL A 69 -1.45 8.56 14.02
C VAL A 69 -2.84 8.61 14.63
N GLY A 70 -3.82 9.20 13.91
CA GLY A 70 -5.21 9.28 14.35
C GLY A 70 -5.85 7.91 14.57
N TYR A 71 -5.55 6.94 13.70
CA TYR A 71 -6.06 5.58 13.84
C TYR A 71 -5.41 4.84 15.01
N GLU A 72 -4.11 4.99 15.23
CA GLU A 72 -3.43 4.42 16.40
C GLU A 72 -3.99 4.98 17.73
N ILE A 73 -4.24 6.29 17.79
CA ILE A 73 -4.89 6.93 18.95
C ILE A 73 -6.32 6.37 19.14
N TYR A 74 -7.09 6.24 18.05
CA TYR A 74 -8.43 5.66 18.11
C TYR A 74 -8.39 4.24 18.67
N LEU A 75 -7.48 3.39 18.19
CA LEU A 75 -7.33 2.02 18.69
C LEU A 75 -6.91 1.99 20.16
N ALA A 76 -6.00 2.84 20.57
CA ALA A 76 -5.56 2.94 21.97
C ALA A 76 -6.72 3.30 22.92
N LEU A 77 -7.62 4.18 22.47
CA LEU A 77 -8.75 4.64 23.29
C LEU A 77 -9.94 3.68 23.28
N THR A 78 -10.12 2.86 22.22
CA THR A 78 -11.36 2.08 22.02
C THR A 78 -11.16 0.57 22.05
N ALA A 79 -10.04 0.08 21.59
CA ALA A 79 -9.79 -1.35 21.38
C ALA A 79 -8.74 -1.95 22.35
N GLY A 80 -8.17 -1.16 23.25
CA GLY A 80 -7.12 -1.62 24.15
C GLY A 80 -5.86 -2.02 23.37
N LEU A 81 -5.38 -1.12 22.51
CA LEU A 81 -4.17 -1.34 21.71
C LEU A 81 -2.99 -1.73 22.62
N THR A 82 -2.43 -2.90 22.36
CA THR A 82 -1.21 -3.32 23.03
C THR A 82 0.01 -2.79 22.26
N TRP A 83 1.13 -2.56 22.96
CA TRP A 83 2.35 -2.07 22.31
C TRP A 83 2.84 -3.02 21.21
N GLN A 84 2.62 -4.34 21.35
CA GLN A 84 2.97 -5.33 20.33
C GLN A 84 2.21 -5.08 19.01
N LYS A 85 0.93 -4.72 19.08
CA LYS A 85 0.09 -4.44 17.90
C LYS A 85 0.27 -3.05 17.33
N ALA A 86 0.82 -2.12 18.12
CA ALA A 86 1.08 -0.75 17.70
C ALA A 86 2.39 -0.58 16.90
N LEU A 87 3.22 -1.62 16.81
CA LEU A 87 4.47 -1.53 16.08
C LEU A 87 4.21 -1.43 14.56
N PRO A 88 4.87 -0.51 13.85
CA PRO A 88 4.66 -0.26 12.42
C PRO A 88 5.42 -1.28 11.55
N PHE A 89 5.06 -2.55 11.64
CA PHE A 89 5.73 -3.63 10.90
C PHE A 89 4.87 -4.29 9.82
N GLN A 90 3.68 -3.75 9.51
CA GLN A 90 3.00 -4.15 8.28
C GLN A 90 3.75 -3.60 7.06
N LEU A 91 3.75 -4.33 5.95
CA LEU A 91 4.40 -3.87 4.71
C LEU A 91 3.82 -2.53 4.22
N CYS A 92 2.52 -2.30 4.41
CA CYS A 92 1.86 -1.05 4.07
C CYS A 92 2.36 0.13 4.92
N ASP A 93 2.77 -0.07 6.18
CA ASP A 93 3.35 0.99 7.02
C ASP A 93 4.69 1.44 6.44
N TRP A 94 5.51 0.48 6.03
CA TRP A 94 6.81 0.77 5.39
C TRP A 94 6.65 1.41 4.01
N ALA A 95 5.68 0.95 3.22
CA ALA A 95 5.32 1.59 1.96
C ALA A 95 4.83 3.03 2.17
N MET A 96 4.04 3.29 3.23
CA MET A 96 3.61 4.63 3.63
C MET A 96 4.82 5.49 4.01
N VAL A 97 5.73 4.99 4.84
CA VAL A 97 6.95 5.74 5.19
C VAL A 97 7.75 6.08 3.94
N ALA A 98 7.95 5.11 3.04
CA ALA A 98 8.69 5.33 1.81
C ALA A 98 8.05 6.43 0.94
N ILE A 99 6.73 6.38 0.73
CA ILE A 99 6.04 7.41 -0.08
C ILE A 99 6.03 8.77 0.61
N VAL A 100 5.85 8.84 1.93
CA VAL A 100 5.92 10.08 2.69
C VAL A 100 7.31 10.72 2.55
N VAL A 101 8.37 9.94 2.70
CA VAL A 101 9.74 10.45 2.48
C VAL A 101 9.94 10.92 1.03
N ALA A 102 9.44 10.18 0.04
CA ALA A 102 9.49 10.58 -1.36
C ALA A 102 8.76 11.91 -1.62
N LEU A 103 7.55 12.08 -1.06
CA LEU A 103 6.72 13.29 -1.18
C LEU A 103 7.43 14.52 -0.57
N LEU A 104 8.07 14.36 0.58
CA LEU A 104 8.70 15.46 1.32
C LEU A 104 10.08 15.82 0.77
N THR A 105 10.85 14.84 0.28
CA THR A 105 12.24 15.03 -0.16
C THR A 105 12.41 15.08 -1.67
N GLY A 106 11.47 14.53 -2.43
CA GLY A 106 11.58 14.37 -3.88
C GLY A 106 12.59 13.31 -4.32
N ARG A 107 13.16 12.52 -3.41
CA ARG A 107 14.19 11.53 -3.71
C ARG A 107 13.59 10.30 -4.40
N GLU A 108 14.03 10.01 -5.62
CA GLU A 108 13.50 8.93 -6.46
C GLU A 108 13.70 7.53 -5.86
N ARG A 109 14.79 7.31 -5.12
CA ARG A 109 15.05 6.00 -4.46
C ARG A 109 13.93 5.61 -3.48
N TRP A 110 13.36 6.57 -2.77
CA TRP A 110 12.21 6.32 -1.90
C TRP A 110 10.93 6.09 -2.70
N LEU A 111 10.80 6.74 -3.85
CA LEU A 111 9.68 6.50 -4.75
C LEU A 111 9.78 5.11 -5.41
N GLU A 112 10.99 4.60 -5.70
CA GLU A 112 11.18 3.22 -6.14
C GLU A 112 10.63 2.23 -5.11
N VAL A 113 11.06 2.36 -3.85
CA VAL A 113 10.59 1.48 -2.76
C VAL A 113 9.08 1.58 -2.62
N ALA A 114 8.54 2.81 -2.54
CA ALA A 114 7.10 3.03 -2.44
C ALA A 114 6.33 2.42 -3.62
N TYR A 115 6.85 2.53 -4.84
CA TYR A 115 6.21 1.98 -6.03
C TYR A 115 6.04 0.47 -5.94
N PHE A 116 7.11 -0.27 -5.68
CA PHE A 116 7.06 -1.72 -5.65
C PHE A 116 6.29 -2.26 -4.45
N TRP A 117 6.48 -1.70 -3.25
CA TRP A 117 5.75 -2.13 -2.06
C TRP A 117 4.30 -1.63 -2.04
N GLY A 118 4.09 -0.36 -2.38
CA GLY A 118 2.76 0.24 -2.34
C GLY A 118 1.85 -0.29 -3.44
N ILE A 119 2.31 -0.39 -4.70
CA ILE A 119 1.48 -0.97 -5.75
C ILE A 119 1.41 -2.49 -5.60
N GLY A 120 2.52 -3.18 -5.33
CA GLY A 120 2.54 -4.64 -5.18
C GLY A 120 1.71 -5.16 -4.01
N GLY A 121 1.81 -4.52 -2.84
CA GLY A 121 1.11 -4.95 -1.62
C GLY A 121 -0.21 -4.21 -1.39
N THR A 122 -0.19 -2.87 -1.42
CA THR A 122 -1.33 -2.04 -1.03
C THR A 122 -2.50 -2.12 -2.01
N LEU A 123 -2.23 -2.33 -3.31
CA LEU A 123 -3.30 -2.49 -4.30
C LEU A 123 -4.15 -3.74 -4.03
N GLN A 124 -3.53 -4.82 -3.55
CA GLN A 124 -4.26 -6.02 -3.13
C GLN A 124 -5.22 -5.70 -1.99
N ALA A 125 -4.77 -4.93 -0.99
CA ALA A 125 -5.62 -4.52 0.12
C ALA A 125 -6.82 -3.65 -0.33
N ILE A 126 -6.68 -2.89 -1.44
CA ILE A 126 -7.81 -2.12 -2.00
C ILE A 126 -8.77 -3.05 -2.74
N LEU A 127 -8.29 -4.02 -3.50
CA LEU A 127 -9.14 -4.88 -4.34
C LEU A 127 -9.84 -5.97 -3.53
N THR A 128 -9.14 -6.54 -2.55
CA THR A 128 -9.62 -7.62 -1.68
C THR A 128 -9.37 -7.26 -0.21
N PRO A 129 -10.06 -6.23 0.33
CA PRO A 129 -9.81 -5.74 1.66
C PRO A 129 -10.26 -6.72 2.74
N ASP A 130 -9.40 -6.98 3.72
CA ASP A 130 -9.78 -7.64 4.96
C ASP A 130 -10.46 -6.63 5.90
N LEU A 131 -11.69 -6.26 5.57
CA LEU A 131 -12.45 -5.24 6.27
C LEU A 131 -13.85 -5.75 6.61
N LYS A 132 -14.21 -5.66 7.88
CA LYS A 132 -15.53 -6.11 8.39
C LYS A 132 -16.59 -5.01 8.34
N TYR A 133 -16.21 -3.75 8.38
CA TYR A 133 -17.10 -2.62 8.61
C TYR A 133 -17.29 -1.78 7.34
N ALA A 134 -18.57 -1.50 7.02
CA ALA A 134 -18.94 -0.68 5.88
C ALA A 134 -18.86 0.83 6.21
N PHE A 135 -18.85 1.66 5.14
CA PHE A 135 -19.01 3.11 5.26
C PHE A 135 -20.32 3.44 6.01
N PRO A 136 -20.33 4.44 6.92
CA PRO A 136 -19.28 5.42 7.22
C PRO A 136 -18.42 5.08 8.46
N ASP A 137 -18.23 3.82 8.82
CA ASP A 137 -17.43 3.44 9.99
C ASP A 137 -16.01 4.01 9.89
N ILE A 138 -15.45 4.45 11.02
CA ILE A 138 -14.10 5.04 11.07
C ILE A 138 -13.03 4.08 10.58
N ARG A 139 -13.20 2.78 10.79
CA ARG A 139 -12.28 1.72 10.33
C ARG A 139 -12.31 1.57 8.81
N PHE A 140 -13.48 1.77 8.17
CA PHE A 140 -13.58 1.86 6.72
C PHE A 140 -12.83 3.08 6.19
N LEU A 141 -13.07 4.25 6.78
CA LEU A 141 -12.46 5.49 6.34
C LEU A 141 -10.94 5.46 6.48
N THR A 142 -10.43 5.08 7.65
CA THR A 142 -8.99 5.04 7.91
C THR A 142 -8.28 4.01 7.07
N PHE A 143 -8.88 2.83 6.88
CA PHE A 143 -8.35 1.78 6.02
C PHE A 143 -8.15 2.27 4.58
N PHE A 144 -9.20 2.85 3.98
CA PHE A 144 -9.11 3.28 2.59
C PHE A 144 -8.33 4.59 2.42
N ILE A 145 -8.32 5.51 3.40
CA ILE A 145 -7.43 6.68 3.35
C ILE A 145 -5.97 6.23 3.36
N ALA A 146 -5.60 5.25 4.18
CA ALA A 146 -4.24 4.71 4.19
C ALA A 146 -3.88 4.06 2.85
N HIS A 147 -4.59 3.03 2.44
CA HIS A 147 -4.23 2.22 1.28
C HIS A 147 -4.41 2.97 -0.05
N SER A 148 -5.57 3.59 -0.27
CA SER A 148 -5.80 4.42 -1.47
C SER A 148 -4.91 5.65 -1.48
N GLY A 149 -4.66 6.27 -0.34
CA GLY A 149 -3.77 7.43 -0.23
C GLY A 149 -2.34 7.11 -0.64
N ILE A 150 -1.80 5.95 -0.26
CA ILE A 150 -0.49 5.47 -0.72
C ILE A 150 -0.47 5.35 -2.24
N VAL A 151 -1.45 4.66 -2.84
CA VAL A 151 -1.53 4.45 -4.29
C VAL A 151 -1.69 5.78 -5.04
N VAL A 152 -2.56 6.66 -4.55
CA VAL A 152 -2.78 8.01 -5.12
C VAL A 152 -1.49 8.83 -5.06
N ALA A 153 -0.77 8.80 -3.95
CA ALA A 153 0.47 9.55 -3.79
C ALA A 153 1.59 9.02 -4.72
N ILE A 154 1.73 7.70 -4.84
CA ILE A 154 2.68 7.08 -5.76
C ILE A 154 2.37 7.47 -7.20
N ALA A 155 1.12 7.28 -7.64
CA ALA A 155 0.71 7.61 -9.00
C ALA A 155 0.84 9.12 -9.30
N PHE A 156 0.49 10.00 -8.36
CA PHE A 156 0.73 11.44 -8.46
C PHE A 156 2.21 11.75 -8.70
N MET A 157 3.11 11.22 -7.85
CA MET A 157 4.56 11.43 -7.99
C MET A 157 5.09 10.88 -9.31
N MET A 158 4.65 9.69 -9.73
CA MET A 158 5.02 9.12 -11.02
C MET A 158 4.65 10.04 -12.19
N ILE A 159 3.43 10.61 -12.17
CA ILE A 159 2.94 11.49 -13.24
C ILE A 159 3.70 12.81 -13.27
N VAL A 160 3.89 13.47 -12.11
CA VAL A 160 4.49 14.81 -12.08
C VAL A 160 6.01 14.77 -12.26
N ARG A 161 6.67 13.77 -11.72
CA ARG A 161 8.13 13.55 -11.83
C ARG A 161 8.53 12.79 -13.07
N LYS A 162 7.58 12.23 -13.82
CA LYS A 162 7.82 11.31 -14.95
C LYS A 162 8.70 10.14 -14.53
N PHE A 163 8.57 9.71 -13.28
CA PHE A 163 9.37 8.64 -12.71
C PHE A 163 9.14 7.33 -13.45
N ARG A 164 10.22 6.58 -13.63
CA ARG A 164 10.23 5.27 -14.25
C ARG A 164 11.21 4.36 -13.52
N PRO A 165 10.77 3.22 -12.99
CA PRO A 165 11.69 2.26 -12.40
C PRO A 165 12.61 1.67 -13.48
N HIS A 166 13.80 1.29 -13.07
CA HIS A 166 14.79 0.58 -13.88
C HIS A 166 14.95 -0.86 -13.42
N TRP A 167 15.61 -1.71 -14.21
CA TRP A 167 15.85 -3.08 -13.79
C TRP A 167 16.63 -3.17 -12.46
N ILE A 168 17.57 -2.25 -12.24
CA ILE A 168 18.33 -2.18 -10.98
C ILE A 168 17.44 -1.79 -9.79
N SER A 169 16.30 -1.13 -10.03
CA SER A 169 15.33 -0.82 -8.98
C SER A 169 14.75 -2.10 -8.37
N ILE A 170 14.57 -3.18 -9.17
CA ILE A 170 14.14 -4.49 -8.66
C ILE A 170 15.16 -5.01 -7.65
N VAL A 171 16.45 -4.99 -8.00
CA VAL A 171 17.52 -5.49 -7.12
C VAL A 171 17.58 -4.68 -5.82
N ARG A 172 17.51 -3.34 -5.93
CA ARG A 172 17.54 -2.47 -4.75
C ARG A 172 16.34 -2.68 -3.84
N VAL A 173 15.14 -2.73 -4.42
CA VAL A 173 13.92 -2.90 -3.63
C VAL A 173 13.84 -4.31 -3.07
N PHE A 174 14.32 -5.32 -3.78
CA PHE A 174 14.42 -6.67 -3.22
C PHE A 174 15.37 -6.71 -2.02
N ALA A 175 16.53 -6.04 -2.07
CA ALA A 175 17.42 -5.93 -0.91
C ALA A 175 16.75 -5.20 0.29
N TRP A 176 15.95 -4.16 0.03
CA TRP A 176 15.13 -3.52 1.06
C TRP A 176 14.04 -4.47 1.62
N SER A 177 13.46 -5.32 0.75
CA SER A 177 12.47 -6.32 1.17
C SER A 177 13.10 -7.39 2.07
N GLU A 178 14.34 -7.81 1.80
CA GLU A 178 15.07 -8.73 2.66
C GLU A 178 15.37 -8.13 4.04
N LEU A 179 15.74 -6.84 4.09
CA LEU A 179 15.92 -6.13 5.35
C LEU A 179 14.59 -6.03 6.13
N TYR A 180 13.51 -5.65 5.45
CA TYR A 180 12.17 -5.62 6.03
C TYR A 180 11.80 -6.99 6.59
N PHE A 181 11.98 -8.05 5.79
CA PHE A 181 11.67 -9.42 6.17
C PHE A 181 12.43 -9.84 7.43
N ALA A 182 13.75 -9.61 7.48
CA ALA A 182 14.56 -9.94 8.63
C ALA A 182 14.12 -9.21 9.90
N LEU A 183 13.76 -7.93 9.78
CA LEU A 183 13.28 -7.14 10.92
C LEU A 183 11.88 -7.57 11.36
N ALA A 184 10.94 -7.74 10.41
CA ALA A 184 9.56 -8.10 10.73
C ALA A 184 9.47 -9.51 11.35
N ILE A 185 10.16 -10.51 10.80
CA ILE A 185 10.15 -11.86 11.38
C ILE A 185 10.79 -11.87 12.78
N THR A 186 11.82 -11.04 13.01
CA THR A 186 12.42 -10.91 14.34
C THR A 186 11.42 -10.34 15.35
N VAL A 187 10.70 -9.29 14.95
CA VAL A 187 9.66 -8.69 15.79
C VAL A 187 8.52 -9.66 16.03
N ASP A 188 8.07 -10.39 15.02
CA ASP A 188 7.01 -11.40 15.16
C ASP A 188 7.40 -12.49 16.17
N LEU A 189 8.63 -12.98 16.09
CA LEU A 189 9.13 -14.00 17.04
C LEU A 189 9.24 -13.47 18.48
N LEU A 190 9.52 -12.17 18.65
CA LEU A 190 9.65 -11.55 19.99
C LEU A 190 8.30 -11.15 20.58
N THR A 191 7.32 -10.79 19.75
CA THR A 191 6.04 -10.26 20.20
C THR A 191 4.91 -11.29 20.16
N GLY A 192 5.04 -12.33 19.35
CA GLY A 192 3.97 -13.30 19.07
C GLY A 192 2.95 -12.78 18.05
N GLU A 193 3.21 -11.64 17.40
CA GLU A 193 2.37 -11.10 16.32
C GLU A 193 2.73 -11.75 14.97
N ASN A 194 2.06 -11.35 13.89
CA ASN A 194 2.29 -11.88 12.54
C ASN A 194 2.28 -10.75 11.50
N TYR A 195 3.26 -9.86 11.61
CA TYR A 195 3.43 -8.75 10.68
C TYR A 195 3.81 -9.24 9.29
N GLY A 196 3.18 -8.66 8.27
CA GLY A 196 3.42 -9.05 6.88
C GLY A 196 3.05 -10.50 6.56
N TYR A 197 2.35 -11.19 7.46
CA TYR A 197 1.95 -12.60 7.34
C TYR A 197 3.14 -13.56 7.18
N LEU A 198 4.27 -13.27 7.84
CA LEU A 198 5.51 -14.01 7.67
C LEU A 198 5.52 -15.35 8.43
N LEU A 199 4.74 -15.47 9.52
CA LEU A 199 4.67 -16.68 10.32
C LEU A 199 3.55 -17.62 9.89
N HIS A 200 2.41 -17.07 9.44
CA HIS A 200 1.25 -17.81 8.97
C HIS A 200 0.36 -16.95 8.07
N LYS A 201 -0.44 -17.60 7.25
CA LYS A 201 -1.39 -16.96 6.32
C LYS A 201 -2.43 -16.12 7.07
N PRO A 202 -3.01 -15.06 6.45
CA PRO A 202 -4.12 -14.32 7.01
C PRO A 202 -5.36 -15.20 7.20
N ALA A 203 -6.24 -14.81 8.11
CA ALA A 203 -7.51 -15.53 8.31
C ALA A 203 -8.53 -15.30 7.17
N ALA A 204 -8.44 -14.15 6.50
CA ALA A 204 -9.25 -13.86 5.32
C ALA A 204 -8.62 -14.48 4.07
N SER A 205 -9.46 -14.94 3.13
CA SER A 205 -8.99 -15.50 1.86
C SER A 205 -8.14 -14.49 1.09
N SER A 206 -6.97 -14.92 0.69
CA SER A 206 -5.97 -14.08 0.04
C SER A 206 -5.18 -14.86 -1.02
N LEU A 207 -4.35 -14.15 -1.78
CA LEU A 207 -3.41 -14.77 -2.71
C LEU A 207 -2.45 -15.74 -2.01
N LEU A 208 -2.18 -15.54 -0.72
CA LEU A 208 -1.29 -16.39 0.07
C LEU A 208 -1.87 -17.79 0.32
N ASP A 209 -3.18 -17.99 0.13
CA ASP A 209 -3.82 -19.32 0.26
C ASP A 209 -3.28 -20.31 -0.79
N ALA A 210 -2.80 -19.81 -1.93
CA ALA A 210 -2.21 -20.62 -2.99
C ALA A 210 -0.79 -21.14 -2.65
N LEU A 211 -0.16 -20.58 -1.61
CA LEU A 211 1.18 -20.97 -1.18
C LEU A 211 1.13 -22.21 -0.27
N SER A 212 2.29 -22.85 -0.07
CA SER A 212 2.46 -24.03 0.78
C SER A 212 2.06 -23.75 2.24
N ASP A 213 1.63 -24.78 2.96
CA ASP A 213 1.43 -24.72 4.41
C ASP A 213 2.70 -25.08 5.18
N GLU A 214 3.72 -25.64 4.50
CA GLU A 214 5.00 -25.91 5.10
C GLU A 214 5.80 -24.60 5.20
N ARG A 215 6.20 -24.25 6.43
CA ARG A 215 6.73 -22.92 6.77
C ARG A 215 7.92 -22.47 5.93
N LEU A 216 8.91 -23.36 5.73
CA LEU A 216 10.09 -23.00 4.96
C LEU A 216 9.74 -22.77 3.49
N VAL A 217 8.91 -23.65 2.92
CA VAL A 217 8.44 -23.54 1.54
C VAL A 217 7.59 -22.27 1.38
N TYR A 218 6.69 -21.99 2.32
CA TYR A 218 5.87 -20.78 2.34
C TYR A 218 6.73 -19.51 2.26
N VAL A 219 7.77 -19.42 3.10
CA VAL A 219 8.68 -18.28 3.10
C VAL A 219 9.40 -18.14 1.76
N LEU A 220 9.91 -19.23 1.19
CA LEU A 220 10.57 -19.20 -0.13
C LEU A 220 9.59 -18.79 -1.23
N GLU A 221 8.38 -19.30 -1.20
CA GLU A 221 7.33 -18.92 -2.15
C GLU A 221 6.91 -17.45 -2.02
N MET A 222 6.89 -16.88 -0.80
CA MET A 222 6.65 -15.45 -0.61
C MET A 222 7.74 -14.58 -1.26
N HIS A 223 9.02 -14.96 -1.15
CA HIS A 223 10.11 -14.26 -1.84
C HIS A 223 9.98 -14.35 -3.35
N LEU A 224 9.66 -15.54 -3.86
CA LEU A 224 9.40 -15.73 -5.28
C LEU A 224 8.20 -14.91 -5.76
N LEU A 225 7.12 -14.90 -4.99
CA LEU A 225 5.92 -14.11 -5.28
C LEU A 225 6.25 -12.61 -5.32
N ALA A 226 7.03 -12.11 -4.36
CA ALA A 226 7.47 -10.71 -4.36
C ALA A 226 8.29 -10.37 -5.62
N LEU A 227 9.23 -11.24 -6.02
CA LEU A 227 9.99 -11.06 -7.26
C LEU A 227 9.09 -11.07 -8.50
N ILE A 228 8.13 -11.98 -8.58
CA ILE A 228 7.15 -12.04 -9.68
C ILE A 228 6.39 -10.71 -9.78
N PHE A 229 5.88 -10.18 -8.65
CA PHE A 229 5.22 -8.88 -8.63
C PHE A 229 6.15 -7.75 -9.07
N PHE A 230 7.40 -7.74 -8.63
CA PHE A 230 8.36 -6.72 -9.05
C PHE A 230 8.62 -6.78 -10.56
N PHE A 231 8.76 -7.96 -11.13
CA PHE A 231 8.89 -8.11 -12.59
C PHE A 231 7.62 -7.69 -13.34
N ILE A 232 6.44 -8.04 -12.84
CA ILE A 232 5.16 -7.62 -13.44
C ILE A 232 5.06 -6.08 -13.42
N LEU A 233 5.40 -5.45 -12.31
CA LEU A 233 5.34 -3.99 -12.18
C LEU A 233 6.40 -3.28 -13.04
N TYR A 234 7.57 -3.88 -13.25
CA TYR A 234 8.61 -3.35 -14.12
C TYR A 234 8.33 -3.59 -15.62
N PHE A 235 7.64 -4.66 -15.96
CA PHE A 235 7.42 -5.11 -17.34
C PHE A 235 6.92 -4.03 -18.31
N PRO A 236 5.93 -3.18 -17.97
CA PRO A 236 5.46 -2.12 -18.87
C PRO A 236 6.57 -1.12 -19.25
N PHE A 237 7.49 -0.85 -18.34
CA PHE A 237 8.62 0.06 -18.57
C PHE A 237 9.70 -0.61 -19.42
N ALA A 238 9.99 -1.87 -19.16
CA ALA A 238 10.91 -2.67 -19.99
C ALA A 238 10.43 -2.75 -21.44
N LEU A 239 9.14 -3.04 -21.63
CA LEU A 239 8.53 -3.11 -22.96
C LEU A 239 8.59 -1.76 -23.69
N TYR A 240 8.28 -0.68 -22.99
CA TYR A 240 8.38 0.67 -23.55
C TYR A 240 9.82 1.00 -23.98
N ASP A 241 10.84 0.65 -23.18
CA ASP A 241 12.24 0.93 -23.48
C ASP A 241 12.74 0.08 -24.64
N LEU A 242 12.28 -1.18 -24.73
CA LEU A 242 12.58 -2.07 -25.85
C LEU A 242 12.02 -1.52 -27.17
N VAL A 243 10.76 -1.09 -27.17
CA VAL A 243 10.09 -0.54 -28.37
C VAL A 243 10.74 0.77 -28.82
N ARG A 244 11.23 1.60 -27.89
CA ARG A 244 11.88 2.87 -28.22
C ARG A 244 13.40 2.77 -28.47
N GLY A 245 13.97 1.57 -28.47
CA GLY A 245 15.40 1.35 -28.71
C GLY A 245 16.33 1.93 -27.63
N LYS A 246 15.81 2.19 -26.43
CA LYS A 246 16.56 2.74 -25.29
C LYS A 246 17.01 1.65 -24.30
N GLY A 247 16.84 0.38 -24.66
CA GLY A 247 17.25 -0.74 -23.84
C GLY A 247 18.76 -0.72 -23.56
N ILE A 248 19.12 -0.89 -22.28
CA ILE A 248 20.49 -1.16 -21.77
C ILE A 248 21.49 0.04 -21.79
N ARG A 249 21.39 1.01 -22.70
CA ARG A 249 22.39 2.10 -22.80
C ARG A 249 22.42 3.10 -21.63
N ASN A 250 21.36 3.24 -20.86
CA ASN A 250 21.24 4.30 -19.84
C ASN A 250 21.57 3.85 -18.41
N ALA A 251 21.69 2.56 -18.13
CA ALA A 251 22.02 2.07 -16.80
C ALA A 251 23.47 2.49 -16.37
N GLY A 252 24.41 2.51 -17.31
CA GLY A 252 25.79 2.86 -17.02
C GLY A 252 26.10 4.38 -16.88
N LYS A 253 25.18 5.26 -17.29
CA LYS A 253 25.40 6.71 -17.14
C LYS A 253 24.90 7.27 -15.78
N GLN A 254 23.92 6.65 -15.16
CA GLN A 254 23.40 7.10 -13.85
C GLN A 254 24.23 6.60 -12.67
N GLU A 255 25.03 5.55 -12.84
CA GLU A 255 26.00 5.12 -11.80
C GLU A 255 27.21 6.06 -11.69
N ALA A 256 27.47 6.88 -12.69
CA ALA A 256 28.60 7.81 -12.72
C ALA A 256 28.27 9.20 -12.13
N GLU A 257 27.00 9.54 -11.91
CA GLU A 257 26.55 10.86 -11.46
C GLU A 257 25.86 10.83 -10.08
N GLY A 258 25.85 9.72 -9.36
CA GLY A 258 25.21 9.55 -8.05
C GLY A 258 26.14 9.05 -6.98
#